data_8897336972eb35ea61f64c1473003e55
#
_entry.id   8897336972eb35ea61f64c1473003e55
#
_cell.length_a   1.000
_cell.length_b   1.000
_cell.length_c   1.000
_cell.angle_alpha   90.00
_cell.angle_beta   90.00
_cell.angle_gamma   90.00
#
_symmetry.space_group_name_H-M   'P 1'
#
loop_
_entity.id
_entity.type
_entity.pdbx_description
1 polymer ?
#
loop_
_entity_poly.entity_id
_entity_poly.type
_entity_poly.pdbx_seq_one_letter_code
_entity_poly.pdbx_strand_id
1 'polypeptide(L)'
;MISHFMRWCLLLLVVMTVGCEYEEVTRETGYKGKARINPWLAAERFVERKGYAVRSSGNWVKPDWNHGVYFVPVGALNNAGVVSAMKVWVSNGGHLVLLVEYSDSEWSDWSDVQRSVPELQRPLLDFLKETGVNLERHGSGKQEAEINFDGKVYQTEMNPQAQASSGDARGKYFISVEYDYGQVTVVTDSRIFRSRKIGEKDHAALLAALIESSSNDGEVVFLRGAGISLWRMLGRHLWPVLVGLTVALIIWLWKSFTRFGPMESEATASPLRGYDHHLEALGDFQWRLDKCSALLAPIRERIVDGGQKAAAASGRRDSDFFQFLAERAGLPRERVNRALTEEAPADGNQMTQTTTDLQKLLFVLRSRR
;
A
#
# COMPACT_ATOMS: atom_id res chain seq x y z
N MET A 1 1.38 30.29 -7.08
CA MET A 1 2.46 29.31 -6.74
C MET A 1 1.94 27.87 -6.59
N ILE A 2 0.76 27.66 -6.01
CA ILE A 2 0.16 26.31 -5.80
C ILE A 2 -0.17 25.60 -7.14
N SER A 3 -0.56 26.35 -8.18
CA SER A 3 -0.93 25.76 -9.48
C SER A 3 0.26 25.18 -10.26
N HIS A 4 1.44 25.74 -10.13
CA HIS A 4 2.63 25.24 -10.80
C HIS A 4 3.17 23.96 -10.14
N PHE A 5 3.16 23.88 -8.82
CA PHE A 5 3.57 22.69 -8.09
C PHE A 5 2.65 21.49 -8.40
N MET A 6 1.33 21.73 -8.46
CA MET A 6 0.36 20.68 -8.79
C MET A 6 0.52 20.18 -10.24
N ARG A 7 0.88 21.06 -11.19
CA ARG A 7 1.19 20.68 -12.57
C ARG A 7 2.47 19.83 -12.67
N TRP A 8 3.49 20.15 -11.89
CA TRP A 8 4.73 19.36 -11.85
C TRP A 8 4.52 17.99 -11.22
N CYS A 9 3.73 17.88 -10.16
CA CYS A 9 3.36 16.58 -9.58
C CYS A 9 2.55 15.74 -10.55
N LEU A 10 1.64 16.34 -11.31
CA LEU A 10 0.83 15.63 -12.32
C LEU A 10 1.69 15.15 -13.50
N LEU A 11 2.65 15.96 -13.95
CA LEU A 11 3.63 15.60 -14.97
C LEU A 11 4.54 14.44 -14.51
N LEU A 12 4.99 14.45 -13.27
CA LEU A 12 5.81 13.40 -12.68
C LEU A 12 4.99 12.09 -12.56
N LEU A 13 3.70 12.18 -12.23
CA LEU A 13 2.80 11.02 -12.18
C LEU A 13 2.57 10.41 -13.57
N VAL A 14 2.42 11.25 -14.60
CA VAL A 14 2.25 10.80 -15.99
C VAL A 14 3.53 10.15 -16.53
N VAL A 15 4.71 10.69 -16.20
CA VAL A 15 6.00 10.08 -16.59
C VAL A 15 6.21 8.72 -15.91
N MET A 16 5.74 8.53 -14.69
CA MET A 16 5.80 7.23 -13.99
C MET A 16 4.86 6.17 -14.60
N THR A 17 3.80 6.58 -15.32
CA THR A 17 2.85 5.63 -15.93
C THR A 17 3.23 5.20 -17.36
N VAL A 18 4.12 5.91 -18.04
CA VAL A 18 4.52 5.61 -19.43
C VAL A 18 5.66 4.58 -19.52
N GLY A 19 6.23 4.16 -18.39
CA GLY A 19 7.41 3.27 -18.34
C GLY A 19 7.12 1.76 -18.30
N CYS A 20 5.87 1.31 -18.43
CA CYS A 20 5.58 -0.13 -18.51
C CYS A 20 5.38 -0.54 -19.97
N GLU A 21 6.46 -0.93 -20.61
CA GLU A 21 6.40 -1.72 -21.84
C GLU A 21 5.89 -3.12 -21.43
N TYR A 22 4.64 -3.42 -21.78
CA TYR A 22 4.05 -4.74 -21.58
C TYR A 22 4.61 -5.68 -22.63
N GLU A 23 5.62 -6.45 -22.25
CA GLU A 23 6.04 -7.63 -23.03
C GLU A 23 5.06 -8.77 -22.70
N GLU A 24 4.29 -9.22 -23.69
CA GLU A 24 3.46 -10.42 -23.55
C GLU A 24 4.35 -11.65 -23.44
N VAL A 25 4.85 -11.90 -22.24
CA VAL A 25 5.54 -13.15 -21.94
C VAL A 25 4.48 -14.21 -21.69
N THR A 26 4.32 -15.13 -22.64
CA THR A 26 3.53 -16.35 -22.47
C THR A 26 4.17 -17.17 -21.36
N ARG A 27 3.75 -16.98 -20.14
CA ARG A 27 4.23 -17.71 -18.98
C ARG A 27 3.35 -18.93 -18.79
N GLU A 28 3.91 -20.12 -18.87
CA GLU A 28 3.20 -21.30 -18.40
C GLU A 28 2.68 -21.02 -16.99
N THR A 29 1.37 -21.05 -16.83
CA THR A 29 0.75 -20.94 -15.50
C THR A 29 1.03 -22.23 -14.77
N GLY A 30 2.13 -22.26 -14.01
CA GLY A 30 2.50 -23.39 -13.20
C GLY A 30 1.44 -23.82 -12.19
N TYR A 31 1.86 -24.49 -11.15
CA TYR A 31 0.96 -25.03 -10.12
C TYR A 31 -0.04 -24.03 -9.60
N LYS A 32 -1.29 -24.48 -9.41
CA LYS A 32 -2.39 -23.67 -8.81
C LYS A 32 -2.61 -24.02 -7.34
N GLY A 33 -3.13 -23.08 -6.57
CA GLY A 33 -3.50 -23.31 -5.15
C GLY A 33 -2.30 -23.58 -4.25
N LYS A 34 -2.42 -24.54 -3.34
CA LYS A 34 -1.39 -24.88 -2.34
C LYS A 34 -0.06 -25.27 -2.97
N ALA A 35 -0.06 -25.91 -4.14
CA ALA A 35 1.16 -26.35 -4.84
C ALA A 35 1.99 -25.16 -5.36
N ARG A 36 1.40 -23.99 -5.58
CA ARG A 36 2.14 -22.78 -5.97
C ARG A 36 2.92 -22.17 -4.81
N ILE A 37 2.43 -22.34 -3.58
CA ILE A 37 3.00 -21.70 -2.38
C ILE A 37 3.93 -22.67 -1.64
N ASN A 38 3.76 -23.98 -1.87
CA ASN A 38 4.50 -25.01 -1.17
C ASN A 38 5.29 -25.88 -2.15
N PRO A 39 6.60 -25.64 -2.32
CA PRO A 39 7.45 -26.40 -3.21
C PRO A 39 7.65 -27.87 -2.75
N TRP A 40 7.43 -28.14 -1.47
CA TRP A 40 7.58 -29.46 -0.83
C TRP A 40 6.29 -30.27 -0.78
N LEU A 41 5.18 -29.79 -1.34
CA LEU A 41 3.86 -30.40 -1.15
C LEU A 41 3.81 -31.89 -1.56
N ALA A 42 4.53 -32.26 -2.62
CA ALA A 42 4.57 -33.67 -3.05
C ALA A 42 5.40 -34.53 -2.08
N ALA A 43 6.51 -33.99 -1.56
CA ALA A 43 7.31 -34.65 -0.53
C ALA A 43 6.51 -34.84 0.77
N GLU A 44 5.84 -33.79 1.24
CA GLU A 44 4.95 -33.85 2.42
C GLU A 44 3.90 -34.93 2.28
N ARG A 45 3.16 -34.95 1.16
CA ARG A 45 2.15 -36.00 0.88
C ARG A 45 2.73 -37.41 0.76
N PHE A 46 3.94 -37.51 0.22
CA PHE A 46 4.61 -38.80 0.17
C PHE A 46 4.91 -39.33 1.56
N VAL A 47 5.42 -38.47 2.45
CA VAL A 47 5.72 -38.79 3.84
C VAL A 47 4.45 -39.12 4.63
N GLU A 48 3.36 -38.35 4.46
CA GLU A 48 2.05 -38.63 5.03
C GLU A 48 1.52 -40.02 4.60
N ARG A 49 1.66 -40.40 3.32
CA ARG A 49 1.25 -41.70 2.81
C ARG A 49 2.09 -42.86 3.37
N LYS A 50 3.31 -42.57 3.78
CA LYS A 50 4.17 -43.53 4.49
C LYS A 50 3.73 -43.73 5.97
N GLY A 51 2.80 -42.92 6.49
CA GLY A 51 2.27 -43.02 7.83
C GLY A 51 2.88 -42.06 8.84
N TYR A 52 3.78 -41.16 8.44
CA TYR A 52 4.40 -40.19 9.33
C TYR A 52 3.50 -38.95 9.47
N ALA A 53 3.46 -38.38 10.68
CA ALA A 53 2.88 -37.06 10.90
C ALA A 53 3.75 -36.00 10.27
N VAL A 54 3.15 -35.07 9.50
CA VAL A 54 3.90 -34.03 8.77
C VAL A 54 3.39 -32.65 9.16
N ARG A 55 4.32 -31.78 9.49
CA ARG A 55 4.08 -30.34 9.72
C ARG A 55 4.82 -29.51 8.67
N SER A 56 4.07 -28.71 7.91
CA SER A 56 4.62 -27.75 6.97
C SER A 56 4.47 -26.32 7.50
N SER A 57 5.56 -25.58 7.59
CA SER A 57 5.54 -24.22 8.10
C SER A 57 6.37 -23.25 7.24
N GLY A 58 5.79 -22.09 6.94
CA GLY A 58 6.53 -20.96 6.33
C GLY A 58 7.34 -20.15 7.34
N ASN A 59 7.08 -20.34 8.63
CA ASN A 59 7.75 -19.64 9.72
C ASN A 59 8.55 -20.63 10.57
N TRP A 60 9.52 -20.08 11.31
CA TRP A 60 10.27 -20.85 12.27
C TRP A 60 9.35 -21.53 13.31
N VAL A 61 9.52 -22.83 13.47
CA VAL A 61 8.91 -23.64 14.52
C VAL A 61 10.03 -24.08 15.46
N LYS A 62 9.89 -23.77 16.74
CA LYS A 62 10.88 -24.21 17.74
C LYS A 62 10.84 -25.72 17.84
N PRO A 63 11.99 -26.42 17.71
CA PRO A 63 12.03 -27.86 17.84
C PRO A 63 11.72 -28.29 19.28
N ASP A 64 11.02 -29.40 19.40
CA ASP A 64 10.72 -30.07 20.66
C ASP A 64 10.88 -31.61 20.52
N TRP A 65 10.61 -32.34 21.58
CA TRP A 65 10.79 -33.78 21.65
C TRP A 65 9.79 -34.58 20.76
N ASN A 66 8.68 -33.95 20.32
CA ASN A 66 7.72 -34.59 19.43
C ASN A 66 8.16 -34.57 17.96
N HIS A 67 9.20 -33.82 17.63
CA HIS A 67 9.71 -33.73 16.28
C HIS A 67 10.87 -34.72 16.06
N GLY A 68 10.77 -35.53 15.01
CA GLY A 68 11.80 -36.51 14.63
C GLY A 68 12.81 -35.93 13.63
N VAL A 69 12.32 -35.38 12.55
CA VAL A 69 13.13 -34.85 11.45
C VAL A 69 12.74 -33.44 11.08
N TYR A 70 13.75 -32.59 10.87
CA TYR A 70 13.56 -31.23 10.35
C TYR A 70 14.24 -31.06 9.01
N PHE A 71 13.46 -30.75 7.97
CA PHE A 71 13.97 -30.28 6.69
C PHE A 71 14.03 -28.76 6.70
N VAL A 72 15.24 -28.20 6.73
CA VAL A 72 15.45 -26.75 6.98
C VAL A 72 16.31 -26.15 5.87
N PRO A 73 15.80 -25.19 5.09
CA PRO A 73 16.65 -24.39 4.22
C PRO A 73 17.68 -23.61 5.03
N VAL A 74 18.94 -23.61 4.61
CA VAL A 74 20.02 -22.93 5.34
C VAL A 74 19.74 -21.44 5.62
N GLY A 75 18.98 -20.79 4.76
CA GLY A 75 18.52 -19.41 4.95
C GLY A 75 17.60 -19.21 6.15
N ALA A 76 16.96 -20.27 6.66
CA ALA A 76 16.12 -20.20 7.85
C ALA A 76 16.94 -20.14 9.14
N LEU A 77 18.18 -20.62 9.12
CA LEU A 77 19.10 -20.66 10.25
C LEU A 77 19.98 -19.38 10.31
N ASN A 78 19.35 -18.23 10.28
CA ASN A 78 20.03 -16.94 10.20
C ASN A 78 20.24 -16.24 11.54
N ASN A 79 19.84 -16.86 12.65
CA ASN A 79 19.89 -16.28 13.99
C ASN A 79 20.55 -17.25 14.96
N ALA A 80 21.44 -16.74 15.82
CA ALA A 80 22.14 -17.52 16.82
C ALA A 80 21.21 -18.30 17.76
N GLY A 81 20.06 -17.70 18.16
CA GLY A 81 19.08 -18.37 19.02
C GLY A 81 18.38 -19.54 18.31
N VAL A 82 18.13 -19.41 17.00
CA VAL A 82 17.55 -20.48 16.17
C VAL A 82 18.54 -21.64 16.03
N VAL A 83 19.79 -21.32 15.69
CA VAL A 83 20.86 -22.34 15.56
C VAL A 83 21.10 -23.04 16.89
N SER A 84 21.16 -22.30 18.00
CA SER A 84 21.34 -22.88 19.34
C SER A 84 20.19 -23.82 19.71
N ALA A 85 18.95 -23.46 19.43
CA ALA A 85 17.80 -24.32 19.66
C ALA A 85 17.87 -25.61 18.83
N MET A 86 18.26 -25.51 17.55
CA MET A 86 18.48 -26.69 16.69
C MET A 86 19.60 -27.56 17.19
N LYS A 87 20.72 -26.96 17.57
CA LYS A 87 21.88 -27.67 18.12
C LYS A 87 21.49 -28.53 19.34
N VAL A 88 20.80 -27.91 20.33
CA VAL A 88 20.30 -28.64 21.50
C VAL A 88 19.33 -29.74 21.16
N TRP A 89 18.46 -29.53 20.16
CA TRP A 89 17.49 -30.56 19.74
C TRP A 89 18.18 -31.71 19.00
N VAL A 90 19.15 -31.44 18.13
CA VAL A 90 19.93 -32.50 17.46
C VAL A 90 20.74 -33.29 18.48
N SER A 91 21.41 -32.63 19.43
CA SER A 91 22.17 -33.34 20.45
C SER A 91 21.31 -34.27 21.34
N ASN A 92 19.99 -34.08 21.38
CA ASN A 92 19.03 -34.96 22.05
C ASN A 92 18.36 -35.99 21.13
N GLY A 93 18.90 -36.30 19.95
CA GLY A 93 18.44 -37.37 19.08
C GLY A 93 17.65 -36.92 17.86
N GLY A 94 17.51 -35.61 17.62
CA GLY A 94 16.83 -35.09 16.41
C GLY A 94 17.67 -35.23 15.15
N HIS A 95 17.02 -35.43 13.99
CA HIS A 95 17.67 -35.48 12.71
C HIS A 95 17.45 -34.16 11.93
N LEU A 96 18.49 -33.36 11.78
CA LEU A 96 18.48 -32.10 11.04
C LEU A 96 18.95 -32.32 9.60
N VAL A 97 18.06 -32.12 8.63
CA VAL A 97 18.39 -32.14 7.21
C VAL A 97 18.51 -30.70 6.71
N LEU A 98 19.73 -30.27 6.47
CA LEU A 98 20.03 -28.94 5.95
C LEU A 98 19.94 -28.93 4.44
N LEU A 99 19.04 -28.10 3.93
CA LEU A 99 18.81 -27.91 2.52
C LEU A 99 19.55 -26.66 2.04
N VAL A 100 20.57 -26.83 1.22
CA VAL A 100 21.32 -25.71 0.65
C VAL A 100 20.56 -25.20 -0.56
N GLU A 101 19.69 -24.22 -0.33
CA GLU A 101 18.85 -23.59 -1.33
C GLU A 101 19.23 -22.14 -1.56
N TYR A 102 18.78 -21.62 -2.69
CA TYR A 102 18.85 -20.20 -3.00
C TYR A 102 17.87 -19.42 -2.15
N SER A 103 18.25 -18.21 -1.79
CA SER A 103 17.41 -17.29 -1.01
C SER A 103 16.08 -16.98 -1.70
N ASP A 104 16.02 -17.06 -3.03
CA ASP A 104 14.85 -16.73 -3.86
C ASP A 104 14.21 -17.99 -4.46
N SER A 105 14.32 -19.09 -3.79
CA SER A 105 13.99 -20.43 -4.29
C SER A 105 12.54 -20.60 -4.76
N GLU A 106 11.59 -19.88 -4.19
CA GLU A 106 10.17 -19.99 -4.58
C GLU A 106 9.91 -19.43 -5.99
N TRP A 107 10.71 -18.48 -6.45
CA TRP A 107 10.57 -17.83 -7.75
C TRP A 107 11.47 -18.48 -8.81
N SER A 108 12.57 -19.11 -8.41
CA SER A 108 13.56 -19.67 -9.32
C SER A 108 13.08 -20.92 -10.07
N ASP A 109 12.01 -21.59 -9.62
CA ASP A 109 11.41 -22.70 -10.36
C ASP A 109 10.75 -22.26 -11.67
N TRP A 110 10.52 -20.97 -11.84
CA TRP A 110 9.81 -20.38 -12.98
C TRP A 110 10.68 -19.53 -13.89
N SER A 111 11.84 -19.12 -13.44
CA SER A 111 12.77 -18.30 -14.18
C SER A 111 14.17 -18.88 -14.06
N ASP A 112 14.94 -18.82 -15.12
CA ASP A 112 16.39 -19.10 -15.13
C ASP A 112 17.20 -18.02 -14.38
N VAL A 113 16.61 -17.41 -13.35
CA VAL A 113 17.24 -16.37 -12.56
C VAL A 113 18.46 -16.92 -11.85
N GLN A 114 19.48 -16.10 -11.81
CA GLN A 114 20.81 -16.39 -11.26
C GLN A 114 20.75 -17.19 -9.96
N ARG A 115 21.24 -18.41 -10.03
CA ARG A 115 21.36 -19.31 -8.90
C ARG A 115 22.56 -18.87 -8.07
N SER A 116 22.35 -18.52 -6.82
CA SER A 116 23.43 -18.19 -5.89
C SER A 116 23.30 -19.01 -4.62
N VAL A 117 24.41 -19.50 -4.11
CA VAL A 117 24.41 -20.10 -2.77
C VAL A 117 24.09 -18.98 -1.77
N PRO A 118 23.13 -19.16 -0.88
CA PRO A 118 22.81 -18.16 0.12
C PRO A 118 24.04 -17.87 0.98
N GLU A 119 24.21 -16.61 1.38
CA GLU A 119 25.27 -16.23 2.30
C GLU A 119 24.97 -16.84 3.67
N LEU A 120 25.83 -17.76 4.08
CA LEU A 120 25.69 -18.46 5.36
C LEU A 120 26.07 -17.54 6.50
N GLN A 121 25.22 -17.47 7.51
CA GLN A 121 25.47 -16.68 8.69
C GLN A 121 26.48 -17.35 9.62
N ARG A 122 27.29 -16.56 10.32
CA ARG A 122 28.34 -17.07 11.23
C ARG A 122 27.86 -18.14 12.22
N PRO A 123 26.69 -18.00 12.89
CA PRO A 123 26.24 -19.03 13.83
C PRO A 123 26.05 -20.40 13.18
N LEU A 124 25.55 -20.43 11.95
CA LEU A 124 25.41 -21.70 11.20
C LEU A 124 26.78 -22.25 10.78
N LEU A 125 27.69 -21.39 10.31
CA LEU A 125 29.04 -21.82 9.94
C LEU A 125 29.80 -22.40 11.14
N ASP A 126 29.66 -21.78 12.31
CA ASP A 126 30.28 -22.27 13.54
C ASP A 126 29.69 -23.62 13.96
N PHE A 127 28.37 -23.80 13.84
CA PHE A 127 27.72 -25.09 14.09
C PHE A 127 28.19 -26.17 13.11
N LEU A 128 28.26 -25.86 11.80
CA LEU A 128 28.75 -26.82 10.80
C LEU A 128 30.21 -27.20 11.05
N LYS A 129 31.06 -26.28 11.46
CA LYS A 129 32.45 -26.59 11.84
C LYS A 129 32.52 -27.53 13.04
N GLU A 130 31.65 -27.36 14.04
CA GLU A 130 31.57 -28.29 15.18
C GLU A 130 31.16 -29.72 14.73
N THR A 131 30.28 -29.84 13.73
CA THR A 131 29.93 -31.15 13.16
C THR A 131 30.97 -31.67 12.20
N GLY A 132 32.06 -30.91 11.94
CA GLY A 132 33.11 -31.27 11.01
C GLY A 132 32.72 -31.10 9.53
N VAL A 133 31.60 -30.47 9.22
CA VAL A 133 31.13 -30.24 7.84
C VAL A 133 31.56 -28.86 7.37
N ASN A 134 32.23 -28.80 6.23
CA ASN A 134 32.55 -27.56 5.53
C ASN A 134 31.76 -27.47 4.22
N LEU A 135 31.23 -26.28 3.92
CA LEU A 135 30.51 -25.98 2.67
C LEU A 135 31.36 -25.04 1.80
N GLU A 136 31.59 -25.43 0.58
CA GLU A 136 32.32 -24.65 -0.43
C GLU A 136 31.42 -24.39 -1.65
N ARG A 137 31.63 -23.23 -2.31
CA ARG A 137 30.96 -22.94 -3.57
C ARG A 137 31.47 -23.86 -4.66
N HIS A 138 30.57 -24.33 -5.51
CA HIS A 138 30.90 -25.20 -6.65
C HIS A 138 30.32 -24.63 -7.94
N GLY A 139 30.93 -24.93 -9.07
CA GLY A 139 30.39 -24.57 -10.39
C GLY A 139 29.09 -25.35 -10.68
N SER A 140 28.11 -24.67 -11.26
CA SER A 140 26.82 -25.26 -11.59
C SER A 140 26.95 -26.24 -12.78
N GLY A 141 26.23 -27.35 -12.70
CA GLY A 141 26.08 -28.32 -13.79
C GLY A 141 25.21 -29.48 -13.35
N LYS A 142 24.35 -29.98 -14.24
CA LYS A 142 23.61 -31.21 -13.96
C LYS A 142 24.57 -32.35 -13.85
N GLN A 143 24.47 -33.10 -12.78
CA GLN A 143 25.30 -34.28 -12.53
C GLN A 143 24.42 -35.42 -11.99
N GLU A 144 24.61 -36.59 -12.52
CA GLU A 144 24.13 -37.80 -11.88
C GLU A 144 25.04 -38.10 -10.70
N ALA A 145 24.48 -38.21 -9.54
CA ALA A 145 25.20 -38.46 -8.30
C ALA A 145 24.69 -39.75 -7.64
N GLU A 146 25.61 -40.62 -7.31
CA GLU A 146 25.35 -41.78 -6.46
C GLU A 146 25.54 -41.36 -4.99
N ILE A 147 24.48 -41.47 -4.24
CA ILE A 147 24.49 -41.19 -2.80
C ILE A 147 24.46 -42.50 -2.03
N ASN A 148 25.52 -42.78 -1.32
CA ASN A 148 25.55 -43.92 -0.40
C ASN A 148 25.07 -43.41 0.98
N PHE A 149 23.94 -43.89 1.44
CA PHE A 149 23.37 -43.59 2.71
C PHE A 149 22.77 -44.85 3.36
N ASP A 150 23.11 -45.08 4.60
CA ASP A 150 22.71 -46.28 5.36
C ASP A 150 22.95 -47.60 4.62
N GLY A 151 24.13 -47.73 3.98
CA GLY A 151 24.52 -48.91 3.22
C GLY A 151 23.78 -49.15 1.91
N LYS A 152 22.91 -48.23 1.48
CA LYS A 152 22.19 -48.26 0.19
C LYS A 152 22.70 -47.16 -0.72
N VAL A 153 22.71 -47.45 -2.02
CA VAL A 153 23.07 -46.48 -3.06
C VAL A 153 21.83 -45.95 -3.71
N TYR A 154 21.67 -44.63 -3.73
CA TYR A 154 20.56 -43.91 -4.35
C TYR A 154 21.05 -43.13 -5.57
N GLN A 155 20.40 -43.34 -6.70
CA GLN A 155 20.65 -42.61 -7.92
C GLN A 155 19.89 -41.29 -7.91
N THR A 156 20.60 -40.16 -7.99
CA THR A 156 20.00 -38.83 -7.96
C THR A 156 20.51 -37.99 -9.13
N GLU A 157 19.66 -37.04 -9.58
CA GLU A 157 20.07 -36.00 -10.52
C GLU A 157 20.14 -34.67 -9.79
N MET A 158 21.34 -34.20 -9.56
CA MET A 158 21.60 -32.94 -8.87
C MET A 158 22.20 -31.88 -9.79
N ASN A 159 21.96 -30.63 -9.47
CA ASN A 159 22.68 -29.51 -10.07
C ASN A 159 23.15 -28.59 -8.95
N PRO A 160 24.11 -29.03 -8.17
CA PRO A 160 24.54 -28.33 -6.98
C PRO A 160 25.35 -27.08 -7.33
N GLN A 161 25.31 -26.11 -6.46
CA GLN A 161 26.19 -24.91 -6.48
C GLN A 161 27.07 -24.83 -5.23
N ALA A 162 26.98 -25.83 -4.41
CA ALA A 162 27.85 -26.02 -3.27
C ALA A 162 28.29 -27.49 -3.21
N GLN A 163 29.44 -27.70 -2.63
CA GLN A 163 29.95 -29.02 -2.23
C GLN A 163 30.16 -29.00 -0.74
N ALA A 164 29.90 -30.14 -0.12
CA ALA A 164 30.18 -30.36 1.28
C ALA A 164 31.41 -31.26 1.42
N SER A 165 32.17 -31.04 2.47
CA SER A 165 33.29 -31.89 2.86
C SER A 165 33.25 -32.19 4.35
N SER A 166 33.58 -33.42 4.72
CA SER A 166 33.72 -33.82 6.13
C SER A 166 34.83 -34.87 6.26
N GLY A 167 35.85 -34.62 7.05
CA GLY A 167 37.02 -35.47 7.17
C GLY A 167 37.69 -35.73 5.80
N ASP A 168 37.83 -37.00 5.45
CA ASP A 168 38.39 -37.41 4.15
C ASP A 168 37.41 -37.34 2.98
N ALA A 169 36.12 -37.14 3.25
CA ALA A 169 35.05 -37.03 2.26
C ALA A 169 34.99 -35.62 1.68
N ARG A 170 35.60 -35.41 0.51
CA ARG A 170 35.65 -34.13 -0.21
C ARG A 170 34.70 -34.12 -1.41
N GLY A 171 34.20 -32.92 -1.73
CA GLY A 171 33.46 -32.67 -2.96
C GLY A 171 32.16 -33.44 -3.08
N LYS A 172 31.49 -33.75 -1.97
CA LYS A 172 30.24 -34.50 -1.97
C LYS A 172 29.02 -33.54 -2.00
N TYR A 173 27.96 -33.98 -2.63
CA TYR A 173 26.71 -33.28 -2.73
C TYR A 173 25.74 -33.64 -1.60
N PHE A 174 26.08 -34.68 -0.85
CA PHE A 174 25.35 -35.21 0.28
C PHE A 174 26.33 -35.66 1.35
N ILE A 175 26.19 -35.19 2.56
CA ILE A 175 26.96 -35.62 3.71
C ILE A 175 26.03 -35.77 4.90
N SER A 176 26.13 -36.88 5.59
CA SER A 176 25.44 -37.12 6.83
C SER A 176 26.47 -37.44 7.90
N VAL A 177 26.36 -36.73 9.03
CA VAL A 177 27.26 -36.90 10.17
C VAL A 177 26.45 -37.08 11.47
N GLU A 178 26.93 -37.92 12.35
CA GLU A 178 26.40 -38.03 13.70
C GLU A 178 26.84 -36.84 14.53
N TYR A 179 25.96 -36.36 15.35
CA TYR A 179 26.20 -35.27 16.30
C TYR A 179 25.53 -35.58 17.64
N ASP A 180 26.33 -35.92 18.63
CA ASP A 180 25.90 -36.46 19.92
C ASP A 180 24.93 -37.67 19.73
N TYR A 181 23.66 -37.55 20.11
CA TYR A 181 22.65 -38.59 19.95
C TYR A 181 21.83 -38.45 18.66
N GLY A 182 22.03 -37.40 17.89
CA GLY A 182 21.29 -37.12 16.67
C GLY A 182 22.14 -37.08 15.43
N GLN A 183 21.59 -36.54 14.38
CA GLN A 183 22.21 -36.58 13.05
C GLN A 183 22.04 -35.23 12.34
N VAL A 184 23.08 -34.81 11.63
CA VAL A 184 23.06 -33.64 10.75
C VAL A 184 23.37 -34.11 9.33
N THR A 185 22.40 -33.91 8.44
CA THR A 185 22.58 -34.22 7.00
C THR A 185 22.54 -32.93 6.20
N VAL A 186 23.53 -32.77 5.31
CA VAL A 186 23.61 -31.63 4.40
C VAL A 186 23.34 -32.11 2.99
N VAL A 187 22.31 -31.54 2.36
CA VAL A 187 21.95 -31.79 0.95
C VAL A 187 22.21 -30.52 0.17
N THR A 188 23.16 -30.53 -0.72
CA THR A 188 23.63 -29.33 -1.44
C THR A 188 22.72 -28.91 -2.59
N ASP A 189 21.82 -29.77 -3.04
CA ASP A 189 20.74 -29.46 -3.99
C ASP A 189 19.42 -30.00 -3.46
N SER A 190 18.71 -29.13 -2.77
CA SER A 190 17.41 -29.46 -2.16
C SER A 190 16.27 -29.65 -3.17
N ARG A 191 16.46 -29.24 -4.43
CA ARG A 191 15.41 -29.34 -5.46
C ARG A 191 14.99 -30.79 -5.75
N ILE A 192 15.84 -31.79 -5.44
CA ILE A 192 15.50 -33.21 -5.56
C ILE A 192 14.24 -33.59 -4.79
N PHE A 193 13.96 -32.90 -3.66
CA PHE A 193 12.76 -33.14 -2.84
C PHE A 193 11.57 -32.25 -3.18
N ARG A 194 11.70 -31.33 -4.15
CA ARG A 194 10.60 -30.49 -4.57
C ARG A 194 9.56 -31.25 -5.38
N SER A 195 8.34 -30.74 -5.36
CA SER A 195 7.15 -31.34 -6.01
C SER A 195 7.38 -31.73 -7.47
N ARG A 196 8.27 -31.01 -8.17
CA ARG A 196 8.58 -31.26 -9.59
C ARG A 196 9.55 -32.42 -9.78
N LYS A 197 10.44 -32.69 -8.82
CA LYS A 197 11.55 -33.62 -8.97
C LYS A 197 11.52 -34.85 -8.05
N ILE A 198 10.65 -34.83 -7.04
CA ILE A 198 10.57 -35.92 -6.06
C ILE A 198 10.27 -37.29 -6.68
N GLY A 199 9.60 -37.34 -7.83
CA GLY A 199 9.25 -38.55 -8.54
C GLY A 199 10.35 -39.02 -9.53
N GLU A 200 11.44 -38.27 -9.69
CA GLU A 200 12.56 -38.64 -10.57
C GLU A 200 13.56 -39.54 -9.81
N LYS A 201 14.18 -40.51 -10.50
CA LYS A 201 15.22 -41.37 -9.92
C LYS A 201 14.82 -41.91 -8.55
N ASP A 202 15.76 -41.93 -7.59
CA ASP A 202 15.57 -42.43 -6.23
C ASP A 202 15.33 -41.31 -5.22
N HIS A 203 14.89 -40.09 -5.65
CA HIS A 203 14.72 -38.96 -4.76
C HIS A 203 13.72 -39.22 -3.62
N ALA A 204 12.58 -39.85 -3.93
CA ALA A 204 11.60 -40.21 -2.92
C ALA A 204 12.09 -41.30 -1.98
N ALA A 205 12.86 -42.24 -2.49
CA ALA A 205 13.46 -43.30 -1.68
C ALA A 205 14.52 -42.76 -0.71
N LEU A 206 15.36 -41.80 -1.19
CA LEU A 206 16.31 -41.10 -0.34
C LEU A 206 15.60 -40.27 0.75
N LEU A 207 14.51 -39.59 0.41
CA LEU A 207 13.70 -38.87 1.40
C LEU A 207 13.16 -39.80 2.50
N ALA A 208 12.65 -40.99 2.09
CA ALA A 208 12.16 -41.97 3.05
C ALA A 208 13.31 -42.50 3.95
N ALA A 209 14.47 -42.78 3.39
CA ALA A 209 15.63 -43.23 4.16
C ALA A 209 16.11 -42.20 5.17
N LEU A 210 16.11 -40.90 4.81
CA LEU A 210 16.43 -39.81 5.72
C LEU A 210 15.47 -39.71 6.93
N ILE A 211 14.21 -40.05 6.73
CA ILE A 211 13.21 -40.06 7.81
C ILE A 211 13.37 -41.30 8.67
N GLU A 212 13.56 -42.45 8.02
CA GLU A 212 13.74 -43.76 8.67
C GLU A 212 15.04 -43.85 9.51
N SER A 213 16.06 -43.05 9.15
CA SER A 213 17.32 -42.98 9.92
C SER A 213 17.26 -42.19 11.20
N SER A 214 16.15 -41.44 11.44
CA SER A 214 15.99 -40.71 12.68
C SER A 214 15.83 -41.63 13.88
N SER A 215 16.52 -41.33 14.96
CA SER A 215 16.39 -42.05 16.22
C SER A 215 15.07 -41.78 16.95
N ASN A 216 14.33 -40.76 16.49
CA ASN A 216 13.08 -40.32 17.09
C ASN A 216 11.94 -40.44 16.07
N ASP A 217 10.90 -41.24 16.41
CA ASP A 217 9.70 -41.43 15.58
C ASP A 217 8.71 -40.27 15.60
N GLY A 218 9.18 -39.06 15.84
CA GLY A 218 8.38 -37.85 15.93
C GLY A 218 7.86 -37.34 14.60
N GLU A 219 7.18 -36.20 14.66
CA GLU A 219 6.64 -35.48 13.51
C GLU A 219 7.77 -35.01 12.55
N VAL A 220 7.55 -35.15 11.25
CA VAL A 220 8.47 -34.63 10.21
C VAL A 220 8.09 -33.20 9.89
N VAL A 221 9.04 -32.26 10.08
CA VAL A 221 8.81 -30.84 9.87
C VAL A 221 9.48 -30.36 8.60
N PHE A 222 8.70 -29.76 7.71
CA PHE A 222 9.21 -29.07 6.53
C PHE A 222 9.13 -27.56 6.75
N LEU A 223 10.27 -26.87 6.81
CA LEU A 223 10.34 -25.42 6.80
C LEU A 223 10.46 -24.93 5.36
N ARG A 224 9.50 -24.11 4.91
CA ARG A 224 9.45 -23.62 3.52
C ARG A 224 10.37 -22.44 3.25
N GLY A 225 11.03 -21.91 4.24
CA GLY A 225 11.96 -20.79 4.14
C GLY A 225 12.05 -20.03 5.48
N ALA A 226 13.01 -19.15 5.58
CA ALA A 226 12.95 -18.11 6.60
C ALA A 226 11.87 -17.14 6.14
N GLY A 227 10.71 -17.16 6.76
CA GLY A 227 9.71 -16.12 6.50
C GLY A 227 10.38 -14.76 6.57
N ILE A 228 10.62 -14.14 5.42
CA ILE A 228 11.20 -12.79 5.40
C ILE A 228 10.13 -11.89 5.97
N SER A 229 10.34 -11.41 7.19
CA SER A 229 9.44 -10.43 7.77
C SER A 229 9.24 -9.29 6.77
N LEU A 230 7.99 -8.95 6.49
CA LEU A 230 7.63 -7.83 5.61
C LEU A 230 8.45 -6.58 5.98
N TRP A 231 8.68 -6.35 7.27
CA TRP A 231 9.48 -5.25 7.80
C TRP A 231 10.95 -5.33 7.38
N ARG A 232 11.54 -6.52 7.33
CA ARG A 232 12.92 -6.72 6.88
C ARG A 232 13.05 -6.52 5.38
N MET A 233 12.08 -6.99 4.60
CA MET A 233 12.01 -6.79 3.16
C MET A 233 11.79 -5.30 2.84
N LEU A 234 10.89 -4.63 3.55
CA LEU A 234 10.64 -3.19 3.44
C LEU A 234 11.90 -2.38 3.78
N GLY A 235 12.56 -2.70 4.89
CA GLY A 235 13.80 -2.02 5.30
C GLY A 235 14.97 -2.26 4.35
N ARG A 236 15.08 -3.44 3.74
CA ARG A 236 16.23 -3.77 2.87
C ARG A 236 16.07 -3.23 1.44
N HIS A 237 14.87 -3.33 0.85
CA HIS A 237 14.64 -2.99 -0.56
C HIS A 237 13.92 -1.65 -0.75
N LEU A 238 13.11 -1.24 0.20
CA LEU A 238 12.27 -0.04 0.08
C LEU A 238 12.65 1.07 1.07
N TRP A 239 13.81 0.94 1.75
CA TRP A 239 14.26 1.98 2.68
C TRP A 239 14.35 3.38 2.04
N PRO A 240 14.78 3.58 0.76
CA PRO A 240 14.81 4.91 0.17
C PRO A 240 13.40 5.48 -0.02
N VAL A 241 12.42 4.60 -0.33
CA VAL A 241 11.00 4.99 -0.45
C VAL A 241 10.44 5.38 0.92
N LEU A 242 10.77 4.63 1.98
CA LEU A 242 10.36 4.96 3.35
C LEU A 242 10.94 6.31 3.81
N VAL A 243 12.20 6.58 3.51
CA VAL A 243 12.83 7.88 3.79
C VAL A 243 12.14 8.99 3.01
N GLY A 244 11.90 8.80 1.71
CA GLY A 244 11.19 9.77 0.88
C GLY A 244 9.78 10.06 1.39
N LEU A 245 9.03 9.02 1.79
CA LEU A 245 7.69 9.16 2.38
C LEU A 245 7.72 9.92 3.70
N THR A 246 8.72 9.63 4.55
CA THR A 246 8.91 10.32 5.83
C THR A 246 9.21 11.80 5.63
N VAL A 247 10.10 12.13 4.69
CA VAL A 247 10.41 13.52 4.33
C VAL A 247 9.18 14.23 3.76
N ALA A 248 8.45 13.57 2.86
CA ALA A 248 7.20 14.11 2.31
C ALA A 248 6.16 14.35 3.40
N LEU A 249 6.03 13.44 4.36
CA LEU A 249 5.13 13.57 5.52
C LEU A 249 5.53 14.76 6.41
N ILE A 250 6.83 14.93 6.69
CA ILE A 250 7.34 16.05 7.48
C ILE A 250 7.04 17.37 6.77
N ILE A 251 7.29 17.48 5.47
CA ILE A 251 7.00 18.69 4.67
C ILE A 251 5.49 18.95 4.65
N TRP A 252 4.68 17.91 4.50
CA TRP A 252 3.21 18.02 4.53
C TRP A 252 2.70 18.49 5.88
N LEU A 253 3.19 17.92 6.98
CA LEU A 253 2.90 18.33 8.35
C LEU A 253 3.34 19.78 8.59
N TRP A 254 4.57 20.13 8.22
CA TRP A 254 5.07 21.50 8.37
C TRP A 254 4.20 22.51 7.64
N LYS A 255 3.80 22.19 6.40
CA LYS A 255 2.89 23.02 5.63
C LYS A 255 1.46 23.06 6.21
N SER A 256 1.04 22.00 6.88
CA SER A 256 -0.27 21.90 7.52
C SER A 256 -0.30 22.68 8.85
N PHE A 257 0.78 22.65 9.65
CA PHE A 257 0.87 23.38 10.91
C PHE A 257 0.85 24.90 10.72
N THR A 258 1.36 25.44 9.62
CA THR A 258 1.31 26.87 9.34
C THR A 258 -0.11 27.39 9.02
N ARG A 259 -1.08 26.49 8.83
CA ARG A 259 -2.49 26.84 8.59
C ARG A 259 -3.34 26.91 9.86
N PHE A 260 -2.86 26.35 10.95
CA PHE A 260 -3.44 26.63 12.26
C PHE A 260 -2.86 27.96 12.74
N GLY A 261 -3.39 29.08 12.20
CA GLY A 261 -3.25 30.38 12.85
C GLY A 261 -3.69 30.25 14.32
N PRO A 262 -3.33 31.22 15.18
CA PRO A 262 -3.80 31.19 16.54
C PRO A 262 -5.32 30.98 16.51
N MET A 263 -5.79 29.91 17.15
CA MET A 263 -7.22 29.75 17.40
C MET A 263 -7.61 31.02 18.18
N GLU A 264 -8.13 32.01 17.46
CA GLU A 264 -8.83 33.08 18.14
C GLU A 264 -9.87 32.38 19.01
N SER A 265 -9.62 32.43 20.29
CA SER A 265 -10.57 32.05 21.31
C SER A 265 -11.88 32.71 20.89
N GLU A 266 -12.92 31.93 20.64
CA GLU A 266 -14.30 32.40 20.45
C GLU A 266 -14.81 33.07 21.75
N ALA A 267 -14.06 34.05 22.23
CA ALA A 267 -14.54 34.97 23.23
C ALA A 267 -15.43 36.00 22.52
N THR A 268 -16.71 35.64 22.41
CA THR A 268 -17.80 36.61 22.17
C THR A 268 -17.69 37.48 20.91
N ALA A 269 -17.32 36.91 19.75
CA ALA A 269 -17.67 37.55 18.50
C ALA A 269 -19.12 37.21 18.16
N SER A 270 -20.02 38.15 18.39
CA SER A 270 -21.42 38.06 17.97
C SER A 270 -21.46 37.62 16.50
N PRO A 271 -22.24 36.59 16.13
CA PRO A 271 -22.33 36.12 14.75
C PRO A 271 -22.77 37.20 13.74
N LEU A 272 -23.26 38.30 14.25
CA LEU A 272 -23.65 39.48 13.46
C LEU A 272 -22.46 40.25 12.87
N ARG A 273 -21.29 40.30 13.52
CA ARG A 273 -20.11 41.02 12.97
C ARG A 273 -19.54 40.44 11.68
N GLY A 274 -19.58 39.14 11.50
CA GLY A 274 -19.14 38.50 10.27
C GLY A 274 -20.08 38.80 9.09
N TYR A 275 -21.37 38.94 9.36
CA TYR A 275 -22.38 39.30 8.36
C TYR A 275 -22.24 40.73 7.88
N ASP A 276 -21.99 41.67 8.80
CA ASP A 276 -21.87 43.10 8.48
C ASP A 276 -20.71 43.36 7.52
N HIS A 277 -19.56 42.76 7.74
CA HIS A 277 -18.43 42.85 6.80
C HIS A 277 -18.69 42.21 5.42
N HIS A 278 -19.47 41.13 5.39
CA HIS A 278 -19.87 40.53 4.12
C HIS A 278 -20.88 41.39 3.36
N LEU A 279 -21.81 41.98 4.06
CA LEU A 279 -22.78 42.91 3.45
C LEU A 279 -22.11 44.20 2.97
N GLU A 280 -21.17 44.74 3.73
CA GLU A 280 -20.40 45.91 3.36
C GLU A 280 -19.53 45.63 2.09
N ALA A 281 -18.80 44.51 2.09
CA ALA A 281 -18.00 44.11 0.92
C ALA A 281 -18.88 43.85 -0.31
N LEU A 282 -20.03 43.22 -0.15
CA LEU A 282 -21.00 43.02 -1.23
C LEU A 282 -21.60 44.33 -1.74
N GLY A 283 -21.92 45.25 -0.83
CA GLY A 283 -22.38 46.59 -1.17
C GLY A 283 -21.35 47.37 -1.98
N ASP A 284 -20.12 47.39 -1.52
CA ASP A 284 -19.01 48.02 -2.22
C ASP A 284 -18.74 47.40 -3.60
N PHE A 285 -18.84 46.10 -3.71
CA PHE A 285 -18.68 45.41 -4.99
C PHE A 285 -19.80 45.80 -5.96
N GLN A 286 -21.04 45.76 -5.54
CA GLN A 286 -22.21 46.14 -6.35
C GLN A 286 -22.16 47.63 -6.75
N TRP A 287 -21.71 48.51 -5.83
CA TRP A 287 -21.51 49.92 -6.14
C TRP A 287 -20.47 50.19 -7.23
N ARG A 288 -19.37 49.44 -7.20
CA ARG A 288 -18.30 49.52 -8.23
C ARG A 288 -18.71 48.95 -9.56
N LEU A 289 -19.56 47.91 -9.56
CA LEU A 289 -20.00 47.21 -10.76
C LEU A 289 -20.97 48.04 -11.58
N ASP A 290 -22.06 48.50 -10.99
CA ASP A 290 -23.18 49.12 -11.70
C ASP A 290 -23.90 50.19 -10.87
N LYS A 291 -23.24 50.69 -9.83
CA LYS A 291 -23.83 51.66 -8.85
C LYS A 291 -25.17 51.19 -8.27
N CYS A 292 -25.28 49.89 -8.09
CA CYS A 292 -26.47 49.21 -7.55
C CYS A 292 -27.74 49.34 -8.44
N SER A 293 -27.59 49.61 -9.73
CA SER A 293 -28.74 49.79 -10.63
C SER A 293 -29.51 48.46 -10.79
N ALA A 294 -28.81 47.34 -10.84
CA ALA A 294 -29.41 46.01 -10.89
C ALA A 294 -30.29 45.67 -9.68
N LEU A 295 -29.96 46.20 -8.48
CA LEU A 295 -30.78 46.02 -7.29
C LEU A 295 -32.07 46.84 -7.31
N LEU A 296 -32.05 47.98 -8.00
CA LEU A 296 -33.24 48.86 -8.12
C LEU A 296 -34.19 48.40 -9.22
N ALA A 297 -33.69 47.69 -10.25
CA ALA A 297 -34.48 47.28 -11.41
C ALA A 297 -35.75 46.48 -11.03
N PRO A 298 -35.68 45.39 -10.20
CA PRO A 298 -36.88 44.62 -9.85
C PRO A 298 -37.89 45.42 -9.01
N ILE A 299 -37.43 46.40 -8.25
CA ILE A 299 -38.30 47.27 -7.45
C ILE A 299 -39.04 48.23 -8.39
N ARG A 300 -38.32 48.82 -9.33
CA ARG A 300 -38.90 49.74 -10.33
C ARG A 300 -39.94 49.03 -11.19
N GLU A 301 -39.64 47.83 -11.67
CA GLU A 301 -40.55 47.01 -12.46
C GLU A 301 -41.85 46.73 -11.70
N ARG A 302 -41.77 46.35 -10.42
CA ARG A 302 -42.95 46.14 -9.56
C ARG A 302 -43.77 47.39 -9.38
N ILE A 303 -43.14 48.55 -9.23
CA ILE A 303 -43.85 49.82 -9.05
C ILE A 303 -44.53 50.23 -10.35
N VAL A 304 -43.88 50.05 -11.49
CA VAL A 304 -44.46 50.32 -12.81
C VAL A 304 -45.67 49.46 -13.04
N ASP A 305 -45.51 48.11 -12.90
CA ASP A 305 -46.60 47.15 -13.08
C ASP A 305 -47.77 47.38 -12.12
N GLY A 306 -47.47 47.59 -10.83
CA GLY A 306 -48.51 47.92 -9.83
C GLY A 306 -49.17 49.29 -10.07
N GLY A 307 -48.39 50.26 -10.48
CA GLY A 307 -48.85 51.59 -10.82
C GLY A 307 -49.76 51.63 -12.06
N GLN A 308 -49.39 50.91 -13.12
CA GLN A 308 -50.21 50.79 -14.33
C GLN A 308 -51.58 50.16 -14.03
N LYS A 309 -51.55 49.04 -13.23
CA LYS A 309 -52.80 48.40 -12.78
C LYS A 309 -53.69 49.34 -11.98
N ALA A 310 -53.09 50.13 -11.09
CA ALA A 310 -53.84 51.10 -10.28
C ALA A 310 -54.33 52.31 -11.09
N ALA A 311 -53.57 52.80 -12.05
CA ALA A 311 -53.98 53.88 -12.97
C ALA A 311 -55.11 53.40 -13.90
N ALA A 312 -55.03 52.23 -14.44
CA ALA A 312 -56.11 51.64 -15.27
C ALA A 312 -57.41 51.48 -14.48
N ALA A 313 -57.31 51.03 -13.20
CA ALA A 313 -58.50 50.93 -12.33
C ALA A 313 -59.11 52.27 -11.96
N SER A 314 -58.35 53.35 -12.05
CA SER A 314 -58.88 54.74 -11.78
C SER A 314 -59.27 55.48 -13.06
N GLY A 315 -59.21 54.84 -14.24
CA GLY A 315 -59.66 55.44 -15.51
C GLY A 315 -58.76 56.56 -16.06
N ARG A 316 -57.54 56.72 -15.56
CA ARG A 316 -56.55 57.70 -16.04
C ARG A 316 -55.78 57.23 -17.21
N ARG A 317 -55.43 58.17 -18.15
CA ARG A 317 -54.63 57.84 -19.36
C ARG A 317 -53.12 57.74 -19.03
N ASP A 318 -52.39 57.03 -19.84
CA ASP A 318 -50.92 56.79 -19.69
C ASP A 318 -50.07 58.06 -19.63
N SER A 319 -50.55 59.17 -20.25
CA SER A 319 -49.81 60.45 -20.22
C SER A 319 -49.67 61.07 -18.83
N ASP A 320 -50.52 60.67 -17.88
CA ASP A 320 -50.57 61.24 -16.54
C ASP A 320 -49.99 60.24 -15.48
N PHE A 321 -49.34 59.15 -15.92
CA PHE A 321 -48.85 58.09 -15.03
C PHE A 321 -47.92 58.55 -13.92
N PHE A 322 -46.91 59.36 -14.21
CA PHE A 322 -45.98 59.88 -13.19
C PHE A 322 -46.65 60.85 -12.27
N GLN A 323 -47.58 61.68 -12.79
CA GLN A 323 -48.38 62.61 -11.97
C GLN A 323 -49.31 61.84 -11.00
N PHE A 324 -49.93 60.76 -11.51
CA PHE A 324 -50.78 59.89 -10.68
C PHE A 324 -49.96 59.24 -9.52
N LEU A 325 -48.75 58.73 -9.77
CA LEU A 325 -47.92 58.16 -8.75
C LEU A 325 -47.42 59.23 -7.77
N ALA A 326 -47.08 60.45 -8.25
CA ALA A 326 -46.65 61.58 -7.46
C ALA A 326 -47.74 62.03 -6.46
N GLU A 327 -48.95 62.23 -6.95
CA GLU A 327 -50.12 62.61 -6.09
C GLU A 327 -50.41 61.55 -5.03
N ARG A 328 -50.29 60.26 -5.43
CA ARG A 328 -50.64 59.16 -4.53
C ARG A 328 -49.58 58.94 -3.44
N ALA A 329 -48.31 59.17 -3.76
CA ALA A 329 -47.18 59.00 -2.82
C ALA A 329 -46.86 60.30 -2.05
N GLY A 330 -47.48 61.43 -2.42
CA GLY A 330 -47.16 62.73 -1.82
C GLY A 330 -45.74 63.19 -2.16
N LEU A 331 -45.25 62.86 -3.37
CA LEU A 331 -43.94 63.21 -3.83
C LEU A 331 -44.00 64.18 -5.01
N PRO A 332 -42.98 65.04 -5.22
CA PRO A 332 -42.92 65.87 -6.42
C PRO A 332 -42.77 64.99 -7.69
N ARG A 333 -43.44 65.29 -8.78
CA ARG A 333 -43.42 64.57 -10.04
C ARG A 333 -42.00 64.31 -10.56
N GLU A 334 -41.13 65.29 -10.42
CA GLU A 334 -39.71 65.16 -10.87
C GLU A 334 -38.97 64.12 -10.10
N ARG A 335 -39.21 63.97 -8.78
CA ARG A 335 -38.61 62.94 -7.94
C ARG A 335 -39.10 61.53 -8.33
N VAL A 336 -40.37 61.36 -8.58
CA VAL A 336 -40.95 60.11 -9.05
C VAL A 336 -40.41 59.72 -10.41
N ASN A 337 -40.33 60.69 -11.34
CA ASN A 337 -39.74 60.45 -12.65
C ASN A 337 -38.27 60.02 -12.53
N ARG A 338 -37.48 60.73 -11.75
CA ARG A 338 -36.06 60.41 -11.51
C ARG A 338 -35.92 59.02 -10.92
N ALA A 339 -36.67 58.70 -9.87
CA ALA A 339 -36.55 57.42 -9.18
C ALA A 339 -36.90 56.22 -10.09
N LEU A 340 -37.79 56.40 -11.09
CA LEU A 340 -38.21 55.34 -11.97
C LEU A 340 -37.42 55.25 -13.29
N THR A 341 -36.87 56.35 -13.81
CA THR A 341 -36.24 56.44 -15.12
C THR A 341 -34.71 56.55 -15.10
N GLU A 342 -34.13 57.04 -14.01
CA GLU A 342 -32.69 57.22 -13.90
C GLU A 342 -31.97 55.86 -13.74
N GLU A 343 -31.11 55.48 -14.68
CA GLU A 343 -30.49 54.14 -14.71
C GLU A 343 -29.55 53.89 -13.52
N ALA A 344 -28.69 54.87 -13.18
CA ALA A 344 -27.72 54.71 -12.08
C ALA A 344 -27.62 55.97 -11.23
N PRO A 345 -27.66 55.89 -9.88
CA PRO A 345 -27.43 56.99 -9.00
C PRO A 345 -26.01 57.57 -9.14
N ALA A 346 -25.87 58.89 -9.07
CA ALA A 346 -24.57 59.54 -9.21
C ALA A 346 -23.69 59.34 -7.96
N ASP A 347 -24.31 59.39 -6.77
CA ASP A 347 -23.64 59.25 -5.48
C ASP A 347 -24.49 58.45 -4.46
N GLY A 348 -23.93 58.15 -3.27
CA GLY A 348 -24.58 57.40 -2.20
C GLY A 348 -25.80 58.12 -1.61
N ASN A 349 -25.80 59.47 -1.59
CA ASN A 349 -26.92 60.24 -1.11
C ASN A 349 -28.11 60.12 -2.06
N GLN A 350 -27.84 60.20 -3.35
CA GLN A 350 -28.85 60.02 -4.39
C GLN A 350 -29.42 58.60 -4.38
N MET A 351 -28.58 57.58 -4.16
CA MET A 351 -29.01 56.20 -3.99
C MET A 351 -29.97 56.04 -2.82
N THR A 352 -29.64 56.62 -1.64
CA THR A 352 -30.47 56.57 -0.45
C THR A 352 -31.81 57.28 -0.70
N GLN A 353 -31.78 58.42 -1.38
CA GLN A 353 -32.99 59.16 -1.71
C GLN A 353 -33.89 58.42 -2.68
N THR A 354 -33.28 57.84 -3.75
CA THR A 354 -34.01 57.04 -4.76
C THR A 354 -34.63 55.79 -4.11
N THR A 355 -33.90 55.12 -3.23
CA THR A 355 -34.40 53.94 -2.51
C THR A 355 -35.59 54.33 -1.59
N THR A 356 -35.50 55.45 -0.86
CA THR A 356 -36.54 55.94 -0.01
C THR A 356 -37.82 56.30 -0.80
N ASP A 357 -37.63 56.94 -1.97
CA ASP A 357 -38.76 57.30 -2.83
C ASP A 357 -39.44 56.04 -3.45
N LEU A 358 -38.66 55.08 -3.89
CA LEU A 358 -39.16 53.77 -4.40
C LEU A 358 -39.90 52.99 -3.29
N GLN A 359 -39.41 52.99 -2.04
CA GLN A 359 -40.07 52.35 -0.92
C GLN A 359 -41.44 53.01 -0.63
N LYS A 360 -41.51 54.36 -0.62
CA LYS A 360 -42.75 55.06 -0.45
C LYS A 360 -43.80 54.73 -1.53
N LEU A 361 -43.33 54.70 -2.80
CA LEU A 361 -44.21 54.36 -3.92
C LEU A 361 -44.73 52.91 -3.78
N LEU A 362 -43.87 52.01 -3.40
CA LEU A 362 -44.25 50.61 -3.22
C LEU A 362 -45.20 50.41 -2.05
N PHE A 363 -44.99 51.10 -0.94
CA PHE A 363 -45.86 51.07 0.23
C PHE A 363 -47.27 51.55 -0.10
N VAL A 364 -47.38 52.66 -0.81
CA VAL A 364 -48.68 53.26 -1.15
C VAL A 364 -49.46 52.41 -2.16
N LEU A 365 -48.74 51.72 -3.05
CA LEU A 365 -49.37 50.79 -3.98
C LEU A 365 -49.80 49.47 -3.31
N ARG A 366 -49.09 49.04 -2.25
CA ARG A 366 -49.41 47.83 -1.49
C ARG A 366 -50.51 48.02 -0.43
N SER A 367 -50.63 49.20 0.17
CA SER A 367 -51.55 49.50 1.25
C SER A 367 -53.04 49.55 0.90
N ARG A 368 -53.41 49.33 -0.39
CA ARG A 368 -54.79 49.34 -0.85
C ARG A 368 -55.18 48.12 -1.72
N ARG A 369 -54.57 46.95 -1.41
CA ARG A 369 -55.13 45.68 -1.82
C ARG A 369 -56.09 45.09 -0.84
#